data_2bff5c6ebfc76ac56f25c315b4040642
#
_entry.id   2bff5c6ebfc76ac56f25c315b4040642
#
_cell.length_a   1.000
_cell.length_b   1.000
_cell.length_c   1.000
_cell.angle_alpha   90.00
_cell.angle_beta   90.00
_cell.angle_gamma   90.00
#
_symmetry.space_group_name_H-M   'P 1'
#
loop_
_entity.id
_entity.type
_entity.pdbx_description
1 polymer ?
#
loop_
_entity_poly.entity_id
_entity_poly.type
_entity_poly.pdbx_seq_one_letter_code
_entity_poly.pdbx_strand_id
1 'polypeptide(L)'
;SSDVCSSDLVLIGRSENDEVRTLDYSYRTGSGKNSHTHTQTLCIIKSKNLSLPHFFIRRENAFFDFLGKLFGGQDINFDEDPTFSKTFVLQGESEQTVRQLFDMRIRNLFMQFGEESMQVEARGDTILFNPGNLIEPVNAPALIMKAINVKKAFCPETAG
;
A
#
# COMPACT_ATOMS: atom_id res chain seq x y z
N SER A 1 21.65 -10.54 -1.81
CA SER A 1 21.90 -9.43 -2.72
C SER A 1 20.75 -9.29 -3.70
N SER A 2 20.18 -8.18 -3.64
CA SER A 2 19.08 -7.71 -4.44
C SER A 2 19.52 -7.40 -5.83
N ASP A 3 19.15 -8.14 -6.82
CA ASP A 3 19.72 -7.76 -8.07
C ASP A 3 18.71 -7.84 -9.17
N VAL A 4 18.51 -6.70 -9.77
CA VAL A 4 17.70 -6.37 -10.94
C VAL A 4 16.20 -6.23 -10.61
N CYS A 5 15.84 -5.02 -10.22
CA CYS A 5 14.48 -4.53 -10.39
C CYS A 5 14.30 -4.12 -11.86
N SER A 6 13.40 -4.76 -12.56
CA SER A 6 12.86 -4.23 -13.80
C SER A 6 11.42 -3.79 -13.55
N SER A 7 11.03 -2.66 -14.10
CA SER A 7 9.66 -2.18 -14.04
C SER A 7 9.18 -1.84 -15.44
N ASP A 8 8.06 -2.42 -15.83
CA ASP A 8 7.36 -2.09 -17.06
C ASP A 8 6.14 -1.25 -16.74
N LEU A 9 6.06 -0.07 -17.33
CA LEU A 9 4.92 0.81 -17.16
C LEU A 9 3.73 0.25 -17.94
N VAL A 10 2.61 0.02 -17.23
CA VAL A 10 1.40 -0.53 -17.82
C VAL A 10 0.39 0.56 -18.16
N LEU A 11 0.21 1.55 -17.28
CA LEU A 11 -0.77 2.62 -17.47
C LEU A 11 -0.40 3.87 -16.69
N ILE A 12 -0.62 5.06 -17.31
CA ILE A 12 -0.55 6.35 -16.62
C ILE A 12 -1.87 7.10 -16.82
N GLY A 13 -2.45 7.58 -15.71
CA GLY A 13 -3.56 8.53 -15.71
C GLY A 13 -3.16 9.83 -15.01
N ARG A 14 -3.61 10.96 -15.52
CA ARG A 14 -3.35 12.28 -14.93
C ARG A 14 -4.59 13.14 -14.88
N SER A 15 -4.72 13.89 -13.81
CA SER A 15 -5.68 14.98 -13.65
C SER A 15 -4.93 16.23 -13.19
N GLU A 16 -5.65 17.30 -12.88
CA GLU A 16 -5.05 18.55 -12.40
C GLU A 16 -4.21 18.36 -11.13
N ASN A 17 -4.68 17.52 -10.22
CA ASN A 17 -4.08 17.34 -8.90
C ASN A 17 -3.45 15.95 -8.69
N ASP A 18 -3.82 14.97 -9.51
CA ASP A 18 -3.47 13.58 -9.30
C ASP A 18 -2.74 12.98 -10.50
N GLU A 19 -1.77 12.14 -10.22
CA GLU A 19 -1.17 11.22 -11.18
C GLU A 19 -1.30 9.80 -10.64
N VAL A 20 -1.81 8.91 -11.47
CA VAL A 20 -1.94 7.47 -11.16
C VAL A 20 -1.09 6.69 -12.15
N ARG A 21 -0.24 5.82 -11.63
CA ARG A 21 0.60 4.91 -12.43
C ARG A 21 0.37 3.48 -11.97
N THR A 22 0.21 2.58 -12.93
CA THR A 22 0.36 1.16 -12.69
C THR A 22 1.61 0.67 -13.39
N LEU A 23 2.37 -0.18 -12.70
CA LEU A 23 3.57 -0.78 -13.26
C LEU A 23 3.74 -2.20 -12.74
N ASP A 24 4.32 -3.05 -13.57
CA ASP A 24 4.76 -4.36 -13.16
C ASP A 24 6.19 -4.25 -12.63
N TYR A 25 6.39 -4.77 -11.45
CA TYR A 25 7.65 -4.74 -10.72
C TYR A 25 8.14 -6.15 -10.49
N SER A 26 9.36 -6.43 -10.92
CA SER A 26 9.99 -7.72 -10.72
C SER A 26 11.22 -7.60 -9.83
N TYR A 27 11.35 -8.50 -8.88
CA TYR A 27 12.52 -8.62 -8.03
C TYR A 27 12.90 -10.10 -7.85
N ARG A 28 14.14 -10.35 -7.49
CA ARG A 28 14.68 -11.69 -7.33
C ARG A 28 15.10 -11.92 -5.89
N THR A 29 14.73 -13.09 -5.36
CA THR A 29 15.17 -13.57 -4.04
C THR A 29 16.00 -14.83 -4.19
N GLY A 30 16.92 -15.08 -3.23
CA GLY A 30 17.82 -16.21 -3.26
C GLY A 30 19.06 -16.00 -4.12
N SER A 31 19.85 -17.05 -4.28
CA SER A 31 21.08 -17.01 -5.08
C SER A 31 21.28 -18.32 -5.85
N GLY A 32 21.94 -18.21 -6.99
CA GLY A 32 22.28 -19.37 -7.82
C GLY A 32 21.07 -20.18 -8.26
N LYS A 33 21.11 -21.49 -8.07
CA LYS A 33 20.04 -22.42 -8.47
C LYS A 33 18.75 -22.28 -7.63
N ASN A 34 18.82 -21.61 -6.50
CA ASN A 34 17.69 -21.39 -5.59
C ASN A 34 17.13 -19.95 -5.69
N SER A 35 17.34 -19.28 -6.81
CA SER A 35 16.80 -17.96 -7.03
C SER A 35 15.36 -18.04 -7.56
N HIS A 36 14.49 -17.18 -7.02
CA HIS A 36 13.11 -17.04 -7.46
C HIS A 36 12.86 -15.61 -7.90
N THR A 37 12.19 -15.44 -9.04
CA THR A 37 11.72 -14.14 -9.52
C THR A 37 10.28 -13.95 -9.12
N HIS A 38 9.99 -12.82 -8.49
CA HIS A 38 8.66 -12.40 -8.08
C HIS A 38 8.26 -11.21 -8.94
N THR A 39 7.07 -11.24 -9.49
CA THR A 39 6.50 -10.12 -10.25
C THR A 39 5.18 -9.71 -9.64
N GLN A 40 5.01 -8.40 -9.44
CA GLN A 40 3.83 -7.82 -8.82
C GLN A 40 3.41 -6.58 -9.61
N THR A 41 2.11 -6.32 -9.68
CA THR A 41 1.60 -5.07 -10.20
C THR A 41 1.43 -4.07 -9.06
N LEU A 42 2.04 -2.89 -9.20
CA LEU A 42 1.92 -1.80 -8.24
C LEU A 42 1.04 -0.70 -8.81
N CYS A 43 0.25 -0.06 -7.94
CA CYS A 43 -0.46 1.17 -8.28
C CYS A 43 0.09 2.31 -7.41
N ILE A 44 0.64 3.34 -8.04
CA ILE A 44 1.20 4.51 -7.36
C ILE A 44 0.31 5.70 -7.66
N ILE A 45 -0.17 6.35 -6.61
CA ILE A 45 -0.91 7.61 -6.69
C ILE A 45 -0.09 8.72 -6.08
N LYS A 46 0.14 9.76 -6.85
CA LYS A 46 0.70 11.02 -6.39
C LYS A 46 -0.37 12.10 -6.47
N SER A 47 -0.59 12.81 -5.38
CA SER A 47 -1.64 13.85 -5.29
C SER A 47 -1.17 15.07 -4.54
N LYS A 48 -1.40 16.24 -5.12
CA LYS A 48 -1.14 17.54 -4.45
C LYS A 48 -1.99 17.74 -3.18
N ASN A 49 -3.07 16.98 -3.04
CA ASN A 49 -3.99 17.06 -1.92
C ASN A 49 -3.62 16.15 -0.75
N LEU A 50 -2.54 15.37 -0.88
CA LEU A 50 -2.04 14.49 0.17
C LEU A 50 -0.87 15.12 0.91
N SER A 51 -0.88 14.94 2.23
CA SER A 51 0.25 15.22 3.11
C SER A 51 0.25 14.19 4.23
N LEU A 52 0.82 13.03 3.95
CA LEU A 52 0.73 11.86 4.81
C LEU A 52 2.02 11.61 5.60
N PRO A 53 1.92 11.16 6.86
CA PRO A 53 3.07 10.60 7.54
C PRO A 53 3.55 9.35 6.81
N HIS A 54 4.80 8.98 6.99
CA HIS A 54 5.31 7.72 6.48
C HIS A 54 4.72 6.56 7.28
N PHE A 55 3.93 5.73 6.65
CA PHE A 55 3.37 4.52 7.23
C PHE A 55 3.30 3.38 6.22
N PHE A 56 3.10 2.20 6.77
CA PHE A 56 2.98 0.96 6.05
C PHE A 56 1.90 0.10 6.70
N ILE A 57 0.97 -0.43 5.90
CA ILE A 57 -0.05 -1.36 6.35
C ILE A 57 -0.13 -2.56 5.41
N ARG A 58 -0.22 -3.75 5.99
CA ARG A 58 -0.44 -5.01 5.28
C ARG A 58 -1.34 -5.94 6.07
N ARG A 59 -1.93 -6.91 5.42
CA ARG A 59 -2.60 -7.99 6.16
C ARG A 59 -1.58 -8.81 6.94
N GLU A 60 -1.98 -9.27 8.12
CA GLU A 60 -1.12 -10.08 9.01
C GLU A 60 -0.60 -11.34 8.33
N ASN A 61 -1.47 -12.02 7.58
CA ASN A 61 -1.14 -13.29 6.91
C ASN A 61 -0.60 -13.12 5.48
N ALA A 62 -0.41 -11.90 5.03
CA ALA A 62 0.15 -11.64 3.70
C ALA A 62 1.67 -11.74 3.73
N PHE A 63 2.21 -12.57 2.84
CA PHE A 63 3.64 -12.75 2.71
C PHE A 63 4.22 -11.65 1.81
N PHE A 64 4.76 -10.61 2.44
CA PHE A 64 5.46 -9.53 1.75
C PHE A 64 6.90 -9.49 2.26
N ASP A 65 7.78 -10.30 1.68
CA ASP A 65 9.19 -10.42 2.11
C ASP A 65 10.00 -9.13 1.97
N PHE A 66 9.54 -8.23 1.12
CA PHE A 66 10.35 -7.11 0.65
C PHE A 66 10.36 -5.91 1.62
N LEU A 67 9.29 -5.65 2.35
CA LEU A 67 9.11 -4.42 3.13
C LEU A 67 8.97 -4.64 4.65
N GLY A 68 9.20 -5.85 5.13
CA GLY A 68 8.86 -6.27 6.49
C GLY A 68 9.64 -5.62 7.64
N LYS A 69 10.55 -4.66 7.38
CA LYS A 69 11.41 -4.07 8.43
C LYS A 69 11.59 -2.55 8.32
N LEU A 70 10.66 -1.84 7.69
CA LEU A 70 10.82 -0.41 7.43
C LEU A 70 10.92 0.47 8.70
N PHE A 71 10.32 0.07 9.82
CA PHE A 71 10.21 0.88 11.03
C PHE A 71 10.67 0.17 12.30
N GLY A 72 11.66 -0.72 12.19
CA GLY A 72 12.18 -1.45 13.35
C GLY A 72 11.27 -2.54 13.89
N GLY A 73 10.19 -2.87 13.21
CA GLY A 73 9.31 -3.98 13.53
C GLY A 73 8.31 -3.72 14.67
N GLN A 74 8.09 -2.46 15.05
CA GLN A 74 7.09 -2.13 16.06
C GLN A 74 5.73 -1.86 15.43
N ASP A 75 4.75 -2.69 15.78
CA ASP A 75 3.38 -2.59 15.28
C ASP A 75 2.57 -1.59 16.09
N ILE A 76 1.73 -0.83 15.38
CA ILE A 76 0.77 0.10 15.98
C ILE A 76 -0.56 -0.65 16.15
N ASN A 77 -0.92 -0.92 17.40
CA ASN A 77 -2.14 -1.65 17.75
C ASN A 77 -3.18 -0.71 18.39
N PHE A 78 -4.44 -1.04 18.19
CA PHE A 78 -5.59 -0.31 18.73
C PHE A 78 -6.30 -1.19 19.76
N ASP A 79 -6.22 -0.84 21.03
CA ASP A 79 -6.89 -1.57 22.12
C ASP A 79 -8.41 -1.51 21.98
N GLU A 80 -8.92 -0.40 21.45
CA GLU A 80 -10.33 -0.17 21.15
C GLU A 80 -10.83 -0.91 19.89
N ASP A 81 -9.92 -1.44 19.09
CA ASP A 81 -10.22 -2.18 17.85
C ASP A 81 -9.31 -3.40 17.68
N PRO A 82 -9.46 -4.40 18.55
CA PRO A 82 -8.61 -5.59 18.50
C PRO A 82 -8.78 -6.41 17.22
N THR A 83 -9.92 -6.32 16.55
CA THR A 83 -10.17 -7.01 15.29
C THR A 83 -9.30 -6.45 14.19
N PHE A 84 -9.23 -5.13 14.06
CA PHE A 84 -8.32 -4.47 13.13
C PHE A 84 -6.85 -4.85 13.40
N SER A 85 -6.43 -4.76 14.66
CA SER A 85 -5.06 -5.02 15.09
C SER A 85 -4.61 -6.48 14.88
N LYS A 86 -5.53 -7.43 14.87
CA LYS A 86 -5.28 -8.84 14.52
C LYS A 86 -5.28 -9.10 13.02
N THR A 87 -5.96 -8.25 12.26
CA THR A 87 -6.12 -8.42 10.83
C THR A 87 -4.98 -7.77 10.04
N PHE A 88 -4.48 -6.65 10.53
CA PHE A 88 -3.47 -5.84 9.85
C PHE A 88 -2.25 -5.58 10.73
N VAL A 89 -1.08 -5.59 10.09
CA VAL A 89 0.15 -5.02 10.62
C VAL A 89 0.21 -3.57 10.15
N LEU A 90 0.23 -2.63 11.08
CA LEU A 90 0.40 -1.20 10.82
C LEU A 90 1.68 -0.71 11.48
N GLN A 91 2.53 -0.06 10.72
CA GLN A 91 3.78 0.52 11.21
C GLN A 91 3.93 1.93 10.66
N GLY A 92 4.70 2.77 11.33
CA GLY A 92 4.96 4.12 10.85
C GLY A 92 6.09 4.81 11.59
N GLU A 93 6.59 5.89 10.99
CA GLU A 93 7.68 6.68 11.51
C GLU A 93 7.30 7.39 12.83
N SER A 94 6.07 7.87 12.92
CA SER A 94 5.51 8.48 14.13
C SER A 94 4.24 7.74 14.54
N GLU A 95 4.32 6.92 15.60
CA GLU A 95 3.17 6.18 16.10
C GLU A 95 1.96 7.09 16.38
N GLN A 96 2.19 8.22 17.07
CA GLN A 96 1.13 9.15 17.43
C GLN A 96 0.41 9.69 16.18
N THR A 97 1.16 10.14 15.17
CA THR A 97 0.59 10.72 13.94
C THR A 97 -0.16 9.67 13.14
N VAL A 98 0.42 8.47 13.01
CA VAL A 98 -0.23 7.36 12.29
C VAL A 98 -1.48 6.90 13.01
N ARG A 99 -1.46 6.80 14.33
CA ARG A 99 -2.62 6.45 15.15
C ARG A 99 -3.77 7.43 14.98
N GLN A 100 -3.48 8.73 14.93
CA GLN A 100 -4.49 9.76 14.65
C GLN A 100 -5.06 9.67 13.24
N LEU A 101 -4.22 9.36 12.25
CA LEU A 101 -4.63 9.18 10.86
C LEU A 101 -5.57 7.97 10.69
N PHE A 102 -5.25 6.86 11.39
CA PHE A 102 -6.03 5.63 11.35
C PHE A 102 -7.20 5.66 12.33
N ASP A 103 -8.07 6.64 12.17
CA ASP A 103 -9.34 6.72 12.89
C ASP A 103 -10.27 5.54 12.53
N MET A 104 -11.41 5.43 13.20
CA MET A 104 -12.35 4.34 12.98
C MET A 104 -12.81 4.25 11.52
N ARG A 105 -12.96 5.39 10.84
CA ARG A 105 -13.38 5.46 9.43
C ARG A 105 -12.32 4.82 8.51
N ILE A 106 -11.06 5.14 8.72
CA ILE A 106 -9.94 4.57 7.94
C ILE A 106 -9.79 3.08 8.23
N ARG A 107 -9.84 2.67 9.51
CA ARG A 107 -9.76 1.25 9.87
C ARG A 107 -10.88 0.42 9.23
N ASN A 108 -12.12 0.93 9.25
CA ASN A 108 -13.26 0.29 8.59
C ASN A 108 -13.09 0.16 7.08
N LEU A 109 -12.49 1.17 6.42
CA LEU A 109 -12.19 1.07 4.99
C LEU A 109 -11.26 -0.12 4.70
N PHE A 110 -10.17 -0.26 5.47
CA PHE A 110 -9.25 -1.38 5.29
C PHE A 110 -9.91 -2.73 5.58
N MET A 111 -10.78 -2.80 6.59
CA MET A 111 -11.55 -4.01 6.89
C MET A 111 -12.47 -4.44 5.74
N GLN A 112 -12.95 -3.50 4.91
CA GLN A 112 -13.79 -3.81 3.75
C GLN A 112 -13.04 -4.55 2.63
N PHE A 113 -11.72 -4.53 2.60
CA PHE A 113 -10.94 -5.34 1.67
C PHE A 113 -11.04 -6.85 1.95
N GLY A 114 -11.57 -7.25 3.11
CA GLY A 114 -11.83 -8.64 3.44
C GLY A 114 -10.56 -9.49 3.47
N GLU A 115 -10.61 -10.64 2.82
CA GLU A 115 -9.49 -11.59 2.73
C GLU A 115 -8.46 -11.24 1.65
N GLU A 116 -8.64 -10.14 0.93
CA GLU A 116 -7.72 -9.77 -0.13
C GLU A 116 -6.33 -9.47 0.41
N SER A 117 -5.32 -10.05 -0.23
CA SER A 117 -3.94 -9.68 0.00
C SER A 117 -3.72 -8.24 -0.44
N MET A 118 -3.15 -7.42 0.43
CA MET A 118 -2.87 -6.03 0.11
C MET A 118 -1.80 -5.46 1.04
N GLN A 119 -1.08 -4.51 0.48
CA GLN A 119 -0.12 -3.68 1.18
C GLN A 119 -0.25 -2.25 0.69
N VAL A 120 -0.22 -1.31 1.61
CA VAL A 120 -0.19 0.13 1.30
C VAL A 120 0.97 0.76 2.03
N GLU A 121 1.78 1.48 1.30
CA GLU A 121 2.80 2.38 1.85
C GLU A 121 2.49 3.80 1.41
N ALA A 122 2.59 4.75 2.33
CA ALA A 122 2.34 6.16 2.04
C ALA A 122 3.38 7.05 2.68
N ARG A 123 3.74 8.11 1.97
CA ARG A 123 4.63 9.15 2.45
C ARG A 123 4.41 10.45 1.68
N GLY A 124 4.16 11.55 2.41
CA GLY A 124 3.97 12.86 1.79
C GLY A 124 2.80 12.87 0.83
N ASP A 125 3.06 13.15 -0.43
CA ASP A 125 2.06 13.26 -1.49
C ASP A 125 1.79 11.94 -2.25
N THR A 126 2.38 10.82 -1.81
CA THR A 126 2.42 9.58 -2.57
C THR A 126 1.87 8.40 -1.76
N ILE A 127 1.04 7.59 -2.42
CA ILE A 127 0.55 6.30 -1.94
C ILE A 127 0.97 5.22 -2.93
N LEU A 128 1.56 4.15 -2.43
CA LEU A 128 1.84 2.92 -3.17
C LEU A 128 0.88 1.83 -2.70
N PHE A 129 0.11 1.28 -3.62
CA PHE A 129 -0.81 0.18 -3.38
C PHE A 129 -0.27 -1.09 -4.07
N ASN A 130 -0.06 -2.14 -3.29
CA ASN A 130 0.46 -3.42 -3.77
C ASN A 130 -0.53 -4.54 -3.45
N PRO A 131 -1.17 -5.18 -4.43
CA PRO A 131 -2.06 -6.31 -4.20
C PRO A 131 -1.32 -7.62 -3.88
N GLY A 132 0.02 -7.65 -3.98
CA GLY A 132 0.86 -8.81 -3.68
C GLY A 132 1.04 -9.80 -4.83
N ASN A 133 0.47 -9.54 -5.99
CA ASN A 133 0.54 -10.41 -7.17
C ASN A 133 0.52 -9.60 -8.47
N LEU A 134 0.83 -10.28 -9.57
CA LEU A 134 0.68 -9.74 -10.90
C LEU A 134 -0.82 -9.65 -11.24
N ILE A 135 -1.25 -8.48 -11.72
CA ILE A 135 -2.63 -8.23 -12.12
C ILE A 135 -2.73 -8.27 -13.64
N GLU A 136 -3.66 -9.07 -14.16
CA GLU A 136 -3.96 -9.06 -15.59
C GLU A 136 -4.49 -7.67 -16.02
N PRO A 137 -4.16 -7.21 -17.24
CA PRO A 137 -4.57 -5.88 -17.71
C PRO A 137 -6.08 -5.61 -17.61
N VAL A 138 -6.91 -6.62 -17.80
CA VAL A 138 -8.39 -6.51 -17.67
C VAL A 138 -8.82 -6.15 -16.24
N ASN A 139 -8.01 -6.48 -15.23
CA ASN A 139 -8.28 -6.20 -13.81
C ASN A 139 -7.59 -4.92 -13.31
N ALA A 140 -6.78 -4.25 -14.14
CA ALA A 140 -6.11 -3.01 -13.76
C ALA A 140 -7.08 -1.89 -13.35
N PRO A 141 -8.23 -1.68 -14.01
CA PRO A 141 -9.21 -0.69 -13.56
C PRO A 141 -9.72 -0.94 -12.14
N ALA A 142 -9.95 -2.18 -11.75
CA ALA A 142 -10.39 -2.52 -10.39
C ALA A 142 -9.31 -2.21 -9.35
N LEU A 143 -8.06 -2.50 -9.64
CA LEU A 143 -6.92 -2.14 -8.78
C LEU A 143 -6.82 -0.62 -8.62
N ILE A 144 -6.91 0.13 -9.71
CA ILE A 144 -6.87 1.59 -9.70
C ILE A 144 -8.01 2.16 -8.85
N MET A 145 -9.22 1.64 -9.00
CA MET A 145 -10.38 2.09 -8.20
C MET A 145 -10.18 1.84 -6.70
N LYS A 146 -9.61 0.71 -6.30
CA LYS A 146 -9.27 0.44 -4.90
C LYS A 146 -8.25 1.46 -4.37
N ALA A 147 -7.19 1.71 -5.12
CA ALA A 147 -6.16 2.67 -4.75
C ALA A 147 -6.72 4.10 -4.66
N ILE A 148 -7.60 4.50 -5.58
CA ILE A 148 -8.29 5.80 -5.55
C ILE A 148 -9.19 5.91 -4.33
N ASN A 149 -9.90 4.87 -3.94
CA ASN A 149 -10.74 4.87 -2.74
C ASN A 149 -9.91 5.05 -1.47
N VAL A 150 -8.75 4.40 -1.39
CA VAL A 150 -7.79 4.62 -0.30
C VAL A 150 -7.31 6.07 -0.28
N LYS A 151 -6.92 6.62 -1.42
CA LYS A 151 -6.49 8.02 -1.55
C LYS A 151 -7.59 8.99 -1.09
N LYS A 152 -8.82 8.81 -1.53
CA LYS A 152 -9.96 9.66 -1.14
C LYS A 152 -10.21 9.63 0.37
N ALA A 153 -10.04 8.48 1.01
CA ALA A 153 -10.23 8.36 2.45
C ALA A 153 -9.20 9.17 3.26
N PHE A 154 -7.99 9.32 2.72
CA PHE A 154 -6.94 10.14 3.33
C PHE A 154 -6.98 11.62 2.94
N CYS A 155 -7.72 11.99 1.91
CA CYS A 155 -7.98 13.38 1.59
C CYS A 155 -9.17 13.86 2.42
N PRO A 156 -9.00 14.83 3.33
CA PRO A 156 -10.17 15.47 3.93
C PRO A 156 -10.99 16.09 2.81
N GLU A 157 -12.27 15.73 2.74
CA GLU A 157 -13.19 16.48 1.88
C GLU A 157 -13.10 17.93 2.30
N THR A 158 -12.63 18.78 1.39
CA THR A 158 -12.83 20.20 1.55
C THR A 158 -14.33 20.40 1.57
N ALA A 159 -14.88 20.71 2.74
CA ALA A 159 -16.26 21.13 2.86
C ALA A 159 -16.43 22.34 1.93
N GLY A 160 -16.98 22.05 0.76
CA GLY A 160 -17.31 23.07 -0.22
C GLY A 160 -18.56 23.83 0.18
#